data_26eefc013043d117bdb55ddbb686bee1
#
_entry.id   26eefc013043d117bdb55ddbb686bee1
#
_cell.length_a   1.000
_cell.length_b   1.000
_cell.length_c   1.000
_cell.angle_alpha   90.00
_cell.angle_beta   90.00
_cell.angle_gamma   90.00
#
_symmetry.space_group_name_H-M   'P 1'
#
loop_
_entity.id
_entity.type
_entity.pdbx_description
1 polymer ?
#
loop_
_entity_poly.entity_id
_entity_poly.type
_entity_poly.pdbx_seq_one_letter_code
_entity_poly.pdbx_strand_id
1 'polypeptide(L)'
;NQDTNTIIAFCIDLVLTVTTKILNVLCVLFLCFSLNIEMSLIIVISSILYSLLYLVLKKKLYATRKNLLICESNFFAKLFEQLEFIYFIKTNSIESSFRKRVDDSFAKFTSAKVNDSYLQYLISVLQSSISLLSQLILLIVGAQCVYNDKITIGLLITFSTYFSQVQNGILYFLNLGSSYQNARVSSQRIHDILSKSKE
;
A
#
# COMPACT_ATOMS: atom_id res chain seq x y z
N ASN A 1 -23.07 6.71 4.33
CA ASN A 1 -22.48 7.40 3.18
C ASN A 1 -20.97 7.13 2.98
N GLN A 2 -20.14 7.10 4.05
CA GLN A 2 -18.71 6.86 3.90
C GLN A 2 -18.38 5.42 3.47
N ASP A 3 -19.00 4.42 4.06
CA ASP A 3 -18.80 3.01 3.70
C ASP A 3 -19.28 2.71 2.28
N THR A 4 -20.41 3.28 1.86
CA THR A 4 -20.91 3.15 0.48
C THR A 4 -19.94 3.75 -0.53
N ASN A 5 -19.41 4.95 -0.25
CA ASN A 5 -18.42 5.59 -1.12
C ASN A 5 -17.12 4.77 -1.21
N THR A 6 -16.68 4.14 -0.13
CA THR A 6 -15.49 3.27 -0.12
C THR A 6 -15.68 2.06 -1.03
N ILE A 7 -16.86 1.44 -1.02
CA ILE A 7 -17.18 0.29 -1.89
C ILE A 7 -17.24 0.74 -3.35
N ILE A 8 -17.94 1.83 -3.64
CA ILE A 8 -18.06 2.36 -5.01
C ILE A 8 -16.68 2.73 -5.57
N ALA A 9 -15.87 3.45 -4.80
CA ALA A 9 -14.52 3.82 -5.20
C ALA A 9 -13.65 2.57 -5.48
N PHE A 10 -13.75 1.55 -4.63
CA PHE A 10 -13.03 0.29 -4.84
C PHE A 10 -13.51 -0.45 -6.11
N CYS A 11 -14.81 -0.51 -6.37
CA CYS A 11 -15.34 -1.14 -7.59
C CYS A 11 -14.90 -0.40 -8.86
N ILE A 12 -14.91 0.92 -8.84
CA ILE A 12 -14.44 1.74 -9.97
C ILE A 12 -12.94 1.53 -10.19
N ASP A 13 -12.14 1.56 -9.12
CA ASP A 13 -10.70 1.32 -9.19
C ASP A 13 -10.38 -0.09 -9.72
N LEU A 14 -11.11 -1.12 -9.28
CA LEU A 14 -10.96 -2.47 -9.80
C LEU A 14 -11.20 -2.54 -11.31
N VAL A 15 -12.30 -1.99 -11.80
CA VAL A 15 -12.67 -2.11 -13.22
C VAL A 15 -11.74 -1.28 -14.11
N LEU A 16 -11.49 -0.04 -13.75
CA LEU A 16 -10.73 0.88 -14.61
C LEU A 16 -9.21 0.72 -14.43
N THR A 17 -8.73 0.80 -13.19
CA THR A 17 -7.29 0.87 -12.92
C THR A 17 -6.63 -0.50 -12.99
N VAL A 18 -7.25 -1.55 -12.46
CA VAL A 18 -6.69 -2.91 -12.54
C VAL A 18 -6.60 -3.38 -13.98
N THR A 19 -7.68 -3.19 -14.77
CA THR A 19 -7.68 -3.62 -16.18
C THR A 19 -6.62 -2.87 -16.99
N THR A 20 -6.54 -1.56 -16.84
CA THR A 20 -5.52 -0.75 -17.54
C THR A 20 -4.09 -1.11 -17.11
N LYS A 21 -3.85 -1.37 -15.82
CA LYS A 21 -2.53 -1.76 -15.32
C LYS A 21 -2.11 -3.15 -15.79
N ILE A 22 -3.02 -4.13 -15.81
CA ILE A 22 -2.74 -5.47 -16.36
C ILE A 22 -2.36 -5.35 -17.84
N LEU A 23 -3.19 -4.71 -18.64
CA LEU A 23 -2.93 -4.53 -20.07
C LEU A 23 -1.59 -3.82 -20.31
N ASN A 24 -1.33 -2.74 -19.57
CA ASN A 24 -0.07 -2.00 -19.69
C ASN A 24 1.14 -2.89 -19.39
N VAL A 25 1.14 -3.60 -18.26
CA VAL A 25 2.28 -4.47 -17.89
C VAL A 25 2.49 -5.60 -18.90
N LEU A 26 1.40 -6.23 -19.39
CA LEU A 26 1.49 -7.28 -20.39
C LEU A 26 2.03 -6.75 -21.74
N CYS A 27 1.49 -5.62 -22.22
CA CYS A 27 1.96 -5.00 -23.46
C CYS A 27 3.44 -4.60 -23.37
N VAL A 28 3.83 -3.97 -22.25
CA VAL A 28 5.22 -3.54 -22.02
C VAL A 28 6.17 -4.73 -21.98
N LEU A 29 5.82 -5.81 -21.25
CA LEU A 29 6.63 -7.01 -21.21
C LEU A 29 6.75 -7.66 -22.60
N PHE A 30 5.66 -7.76 -23.35
CA PHE A 30 5.69 -8.27 -24.71
C PHE A 30 6.62 -7.45 -25.61
N LEU A 31 6.54 -6.12 -25.57
CA LEU A 31 7.42 -5.23 -26.32
C LEU A 31 8.88 -5.39 -25.90
N CYS A 32 9.17 -5.47 -24.61
CA CYS A 32 10.51 -5.69 -24.09
C CYS A 32 11.13 -6.96 -24.67
N PHE A 33 10.42 -8.09 -24.60
CA PHE A 33 10.90 -9.37 -25.12
C PHE A 33 11.08 -9.36 -26.65
N SER A 34 10.26 -8.62 -27.39
CA SER A 34 10.40 -8.46 -28.83
C SER A 34 11.64 -7.63 -29.24
N LEU A 35 12.05 -6.67 -28.41
CA LEU A 35 13.15 -5.75 -28.73
C LEU A 35 14.53 -6.29 -28.33
N ASN A 36 14.67 -6.76 -27.10
CA ASN A 36 15.95 -7.31 -26.62
C ASN A 36 15.73 -8.20 -25.39
N ILE A 37 16.17 -9.45 -25.50
CA ILE A 37 15.94 -10.45 -24.44
C ILE A 37 16.82 -10.22 -23.21
N GLU A 38 18.05 -9.72 -23.39
CA GLU A 38 19.01 -9.47 -22.29
C GLU A 38 18.44 -8.39 -21.34
N MET A 39 17.95 -7.29 -21.90
CA MET A 39 17.34 -6.19 -21.15
C MET A 39 16.00 -6.60 -20.49
N SER A 40 15.20 -7.41 -21.20
CA SER A 40 13.92 -7.89 -20.68
C SER A 40 14.09 -8.80 -19.47
N LEU A 41 15.11 -9.66 -19.46
CA LEU A 41 15.43 -10.52 -18.32
C LEU A 41 15.74 -9.70 -17.05
N ILE A 42 16.47 -8.57 -17.18
CA ILE A 42 16.75 -7.69 -16.04
C ILE A 42 15.44 -7.16 -15.45
N ILE A 43 14.50 -6.72 -16.29
CA ILE A 43 13.20 -6.22 -15.85
C ILE A 43 12.42 -7.32 -15.11
N VAL A 44 12.38 -8.53 -15.65
CA VAL A 44 11.65 -9.66 -15.03
C VAL A 44 12.30 -10.08 -13.71
N ILE A 45 13.61 -10.21 -13.64
CA ILE A 45 14.33 -10.60 -12.41
C ILE A 45 14.11 -9.57 -11.32
N SER A 46 14.23 -8.28 -11.64
CA SER A 46 13.98 -7.20 -10.69
C SER A 46 12.53 -7.18 -10.19
N SER A 47 11.59 -7.47 -11.08
CA SER A 47 10.16 -7.57 -10.74
C SER A 47 9.85 -8.72 -9.79
N ILE A 48 10.48 -9.87 -10.00
CA ILE A 48 10.36 -11.04 -9.11
C ILE A 48 10.96 -10.71 -7.74
N LEU A 49 12.16 -10.13 -7.70
CA LEU A 49 12.82 -9.76 -6.44
C LEU A 49 12.00 -8.76 -5.63
N TYR A 50 11.44 -7.75 -6.30
CA TYR A 50 10.56 -6.76 -5.70
C TYR A 50 9.28 -7.38 -5.10
N SER A 51 8.64 -8.28 -5.85
CA SER A 51 7.44 -9.00 -5.40
C SER A 51 7.74 -9.93 -4.22
N LEU A 52 8.86 -10.62 -4.24
CA LEU A 52 9.28 -11.55 -3.20
C LEU A 52 9.55 -10.81 -1.88
N LEU A 53 10.24 -9.66 -1.92
CA LEU A 53 10.45 -8.81 -0.75
C LEU A 53 9.11 -8.43 -0.09
N TYR A 54 8.13 -8.02 -0.87
CA TYR A 54 6.81 -7.68 -0.34
C TYR A 54 6.12 -8.90 0.27
N LEU A 55 6.15 -10.07 -0.38
CA LEU A 55 5.52 -11.29 0.13
C LEU A 55 6.09 -11.73 1.48
N VAL A 56 7.38 -11.54 1.69
CA VAL A 56 8.05 -11.84 2.97
C VAL A 56 7.57 -10.89 4.06
N LEU A 57 7.45 -9.60 3.75
CA LEU A 57 7.16 -8.56 4.74
C LEU A 57 5.66 -8.34 4.99
N LYS A 58 4.78 -8.78 4.06
CA LYS A 58 3.34 -8.53 4.15
C LYS A 58 2.68 -9.02 5.44
N LYS A 59 3.12 -10.16 6.00
CA LYS A 59 2.56 -10.70 7.25
C LYS A 59 2.82 -9.75 8.42
N LYS A 60 4.03 -9.22 8.52
CA LYS A 60 4.43 -8.28 9.57
C LYS A 60 3.71 -6.94 9.39
N LEU A 61 3.63 -6.44 8.16
CA LEU A 61 2.90 -5.23 7.81
C LEU A 61 1.42 -5.32 8.19
N TYR A 62 0.79 -6.46 7.86
CA TYR A 62 -0.61 -6.70 8.21
C TYR A 62 -0.84 -6.72 9.73
N ALA A 63 0.01 -7.41 10.48
CA ALA A 63 -0.11 -7.49 11.94
C ALA A 63 0.03 -6.10 12.60
N THR A 64 1.02 -5.30 12.16
CA THR A 64 1.24 -3.94 12.66
C THR A 64 0.07 -3.02 12.32
N ARG A 65 -0.45 -3.11 11.09
CA ARG A 65 -1.61 -2.33 10.65
C ARG A 65 -2.88 -2.68 11.44
N LYS A 66 -3.12 -3.97 11.68
CA LYS A 66 -4.24 -4.42 12.50
C LYS A 66 -4.15 -3.87 13.94
N ASN A 67 -2.96 -3.93 14.54
CA ASN A 67 -2.73 -3.37 15.87
C ASN A 67 -2.98 -1.85 15.91
N LEU A 68 -2.51 -1.12 14.90
CA LEU A 68 -2.80 0.31 14.76
C LEU A 68 -4.31 0.60 14.75
N LEU A 69 -5.08 -0.11 13.93
CA LEU A 69 -6.53 0.08 13.82
C LEU A 69 -7.25 -0.20 15.14
N ILE A 70 -6.81 -1.20 15.90
CA ILE A 70 -7.36 -1.51 17.24
C ILE A 70 -7.05 -0.36 18.21
N CYS A 71 -5.81 0.12 18.26
CA CYS A 71 -5.42 1.22 19.15
C CYS A 71 -6.14 2.52 18.78
N GLU A 72 -6.29 2.80 17.50
CA GLU A 72 -7.02 3.95 16.96
C GLU A 72 -8.49 3.93 17.36
N SER A 73 -9.18 2.80 17.16
CA SER A 73 -10.58 2.61 17.55
C SER A 73 -10.77 2.78 19.05
N ASN A 74 -9.88 2.21 19.88
CA ASN A 74 -9.94 2.35 21.33
C ASN A 74 -9.70 3.79 21.81
N PHE A 75 -8.79 4.52 21.15
CA PHE A 75 -8.55 5.92 21.46
C PHE A 75 -9.80 6.77 21.16
N PHE A 76 -10.36 6.65 19.96
CA PHE A 76 -11.54 7.41 19.58
C PHE A 76 -12.77 7.04 20.41
N ALA A 77 -12.96 5.76 20.75
CA ALA A 77 -14.06 5.36 21.63
C ALA A 77 -14.00 6.07 22.99
N LYS A 78 -12.80 6.12 23.61
CA LYS A 78 -12.61 6.83 24.90
C LYS A 78 -12.73 8.35 24.77
N LEU A 79 -12.31 8.91 23.64
CA LEU A 79 -12.47 10.33 23.36
C LEU A 79 -13.96 10.71 23.26
N PHE A 80 -14.74 9.91 22.52
CA PHE A 80 -16.18 10.13 22.39
C PHE A 80 -16.91 9.93 23.72
N GLU A 81 -16.56 8.88 24.49
CA GLU A 81 -17.07 8.67 25.86
C GLU A 81 -16.83 9.90 26.74
N GLN A 82 -15.62 10.46 26.71
CA GLN A 82 -15.30 11.68 27.47
C GLN A 82 -16.14 12.89 27.02
N LEU A 83 -16.37 13.04 25.72
CA LEU A 83 -17.19 14.13 25.18
C LEU A 83 -18.66 13.98 25.56
N GLU A 84 -19.19 12.77 25.52
CA GLU A 84 -20.57 12.46 25.89
C GLU A 84 -20.84 12.73 27.38
N PHE A 85 -19.91 12.35 28.24
CA PHE A 85 -20.02 12.55 29.69
C PHE A 85 -19.37 13.83 30.23
N ILE A 86 -19.06 14.82 29.38
CA ILE A 86 -18.28 16.02 29.77
C ILE A 86 -18.96 16.81 30.89
N TYR A 87 -20.28 16.89 30.89
CA TYR A 87 -21.05 17.56 31.93
C TYR A 87 -20.90 16.85 33.28
N PHE A 88 -21.04 15.52 33.29
CA PHE A 88 -20.87 14.69 34.48
C PHE A 88 -19.44 14.78 35.04
N ILE A 89 -18.43 14.74 34.17
CA ILE A 89 -17.02 14.85 34.53
C ILE A 89 -16.74 16.17 35.22
N LYS A 90 -17.27 17.28 34.69
CA LYS A 90 -17.09 18.63 35.26
C LYS A 90 -17.85 18.80 36.58
N THR A 91 -19.08 18.29 36.69
CA THR A 91 -19.86 18.43 37.91
C THR A 91 -19.26 17.66 39.10
N ASN A 92 -18.58 16.53 38.82
CA ASN A 92 -17.97 15.71 39.87
C ASN A 92 -16.44 15.98 40.04
N SER A 93 -15.87 16.95 39.33
CA SER A 93 -14.42 17.32 39.41
C SER A 93 -13.46 16.15 39.23
N ILE A 94 -13.79 15.20 38.30
CA ILE A 94 -13.00 14.00 38.01
C ILE A 94 -12.21 14.09 36.69
N GLU A 95 -11.96 15.31 36.19
CA GLU A 95 -11.27 15.57 34.93
C GLU A 95 -9.88 14.92 34.85
N SER A 96 -9.13 14.93 35.96
CA SER A 96 -7.78 14.40 36.03
C SER A 96 -7.74 12.88 35.74
N SER A 97 -8.73 12.14 36.25
CA SER A 97 -8.83 10.69 36.02
C SER A 97 -9.19 10.34 34.58
N PHE A 98 -10.16 11.07 34.01
CA PHE A 98 -10.58 10.88 32.62
C PHE A 98 -9.48 11.31 31.64
N ARG A 99 -8.81 12.43 31.89
CA ARG A 99 -7.67 12.89 31.11
C ARG A 99 -6.58 11.83 31.07
N LYS A 100 -6.19 11.26 32.22
CA LYS A 100 -5.18 10.18 32.26
C LYS A 100 -5.56 8.99 31.39
N ARG A 101 -6.85 8.57 31.41
CA ARG A 101 -7.34 7.46 30.56
C ARG A 101 -7.22 7.74 29.06
N VAL A 102 -7.51 8.97 28.63
CA VAL A 102 -7.36 9.39 27.24
C VAL A 102 -5.90 9.51 26.88
N ASP A 103 -5.06 10.10 27.73
CA ASP A 103 -3.61 10.23 27.52
C ASP A 103 -2.94 8.85 27.38
N ASP A 104 -3.28 7.87 28.23
CA ASP A 104 -2.78 6.49 28.13
C ASP A 104 -3.19 5.81 26.81
N SER A 105 -4.40 6.07 26.34
CA SER A 105 -4.90 5.53 25.08
C SER A 105 -4.25 6.21 23.88
N PHE A 106 -4.04 7.52 23.96
CA PHE A 106 -3.31 8.31 22.97
C PHE A 106 -1.85 7.84 22.84
N ALA A 107 -1.18 7.61 23.96
CA ALA A 107 0.19 7.11 23.96
C ALA A 107 0.29 5.74 23.27
N LYS A 108 -0.67 4.83 23.51
CA LYS A 108 -0.73 3.53 22.81
C LYS A 108 -1.00 3.68 21.33
N PHE A 109 -1.94 4.54 20.95
CA PHE A 109 -2.25 4.83 19.55
C PHE A 109 -1.03 5.44 18.84
N THR A 110 -0.37 6.42 19.44
CA THR A 110 0.81 7.08 18.87
C THR A 110 1.97 6.09 18.70
N SER A 111 2.22 5.26 19.71
CA SER A 111 3.25 4.19 19.63
C SER A 111 2.94 3.19 18.51
N ALA A 112 1.71 2.75 18.38
CA ALA A 112 1.28 1.86 17.30
C ALA A 112 1.42 2.54 15.92
N LYS A 113 1.09 3.83 15.82
CA LYS A 113 1.22 4.64 14.60
C LYS A 113 2.67 4.78 14.16
N VAL A 114 3.55 5.13 15.10
CA VAL A 114 5.00 5.25 14.84
C VAL A 114 5.57 3.91 14.36
N ASN A 115 5.19 2.81 15.00
CA ASN A 115 5.67 1.47 14.63
C ASN A 115 5.19 1.04 13.24
N ASP A 116 3.92 1.32 12.89
CA ASP A 116 3.38 1.09 11.54
C ASP A 116 4.10 1.94 10.49
N SER A 117 4.25 3.23 10.76
CA SER A 117 4.95 4.16 9.85
C SER A 117 6.42 3.79 9.64
N TYR A 118 7.11 3.39 10.70
CA TYR A 118 8.51 2.94 10.62
C TYR A 118 8.65 1.70 9.75
N LEU A 119 7.76 0.71 9.92
CA LEU A 119 7.79 -0.50 9.10
C LEU A 119 7.48 -0.19 7.63
N GLN A 120 6.50 0.66 7.35
CA GLN A 120 6.19 1.10 5.98
C GLN A 120 7.37 1.84 5.35
N TYR A 121 8.03 2.71 6.10
CA TYR A 121 9.21 3.43 5.65
C TYR A 121 10.38 2.48 5.32
N LEU A 122 10.66 1.51 6.18
CA LEU A 122 11.69 0.48 5.91
C LEU A 122 11.39 -0.29 4.62
N ILE A 123 10.14 -0.72 4.42
CA ILE A 123 9.73 -1.42 3.20
C ILE A 123 9.94 -0.53 1.97
N SER A 124 9.53 0.74 2.05
CA SER A 124 9.70 1.70 0.97
C SER A 124 11.17 1.94 0.62
N VAL A 125 12.03 2.08 1.62
CA VAL A 125 13.49 2.23 1.41
C VAL A 125 14.09 1.00 0.73
N LEU A 126 13.75 -0.21 1.19
CA LEU A 126 14.23 -1.44 0.58
C LEU A 126 13.75 -1.59 -0.87
N GLN A 127 12.48 -1.27 -1.13
CA GLN A 127 11.92 -1.29 -2.48
C GLN A 127 12.60 -0.28 -3.40
N SER A 128 12.81 0.94 -2.93
CA SER A 128 13.51 1.98 -3.70
C SER A 128 14.96 1.59 -3.98
N SER A 129 15.64 0.97 -3.01
CA SER A 129 17.02 0.48 -3.19
C SER A 129 17.09 -0.61 -4.26
N ILE A 130 16.19 -1.59 -4.25
CA ILE A 130 16.11 -2.63 -5.29
C ILE A 130 15.84 -2.00 -6.66
N SER A 131 14.90 -1.06 -6.73
CA SER A 131 14.57 -0.37 -7.99
C SER A 131 15.76 0.40 -8.55
N LEU A 132 16.46 1.19 -7.73
CA LEU A 132 17.65 1.94 -8.13
C LEU A 132 18.79 1.03 -8.61
N LEU A 133 19.11 -0.02 -7.85
CA LEU A 133 20.16 -0.97 -8.23
C LEU A 133 19.82 -1.67 -9.54
N SER A 134 18.57 -2.11 -9.71
CA SER A 134 18.12 -2.75 -10.96
C SER A 134 18.17 -1.79 -12.14
N GLN A 135 17.81 -0.52 -11.94
CA GLN A 135 17.90 0.50 -12.99
C GLN A 135 19.34 0.82 -13.37
N LEU A 136 20.27 0.85 -12.41
CA LEU A 136 21.70 1.01 -12.69
C LEU A 136 22.24 -0.18 -13.49
N ILE A 137 21.91 -1.42 -13.12
CA ILE A 137 22.27 -2.62 -13.87
C ILE A 137 21.72 -2.55 -15.30
N LEU A 138 20.47 -2.15 -15.47
CA LEU A 138 19.82 -1.98 -16.77
C LEU A 138 20.56 -0.96 -17.63
N LEU A 139 20.99 0.17 -17.06
CA LEU A 139 21.76 1.19 -17.78
C LEU A 139 23.15 0.71 -18.15
N ILE A 140 23.85 0.00 -17.26
CA ILE A 140 25.20 -0.53 -17.53
C ILE A 140 25.14 -1.58 -18.65
N VAL A 141 24.26 -2.57 -18.54
CA VAL A 141 24.09 -3.62 -19.56
C VAL A 141 23.60 -3.02 -20.87
N GLY A 142 22.65 -2.07 -20.79
CA GLY A 142 22.14 -1.36 -21.95
C GLY A 142 23.21 -0.53 -22.67
N ALA A 143 24.08 0.15 -21.92
CA ALA A 143 25.22 0.87 -22.51
C ALA A 143 26.20 -0.10 -23.22
N GLN A 144 26.47 -1.30 -22.68
CA GLN A 144 27.25 -2.34 -23.37
C GLN A 144 26.56 -2.83 -24.64
N CYS A 145 25.24 -2.99 -24.62
CA CYS A 145 24.47 -3.35 -25.82
C CYS A 145 24.50 -2.25 -26.89
N VAL A 146 24.48 -0.98 -26.48
CA VAL A 146 24.66 0.15 -27.41
C VAL A 146 26.07 0.17 -27.99
N TYR A 147 27.09 -0.02 -27.15
CA TYR A 147 28.50 -0.08 -27.62
C TYR A 147 28.73 -1.21 -28.63
N ASN A 148 28.04 -2.33 -28.47
CA ASN A 148 28.10 -3.47 -29.39
C ASN A 148 27.12 -3.38 -30.58
N ASP A 149 26.55 -2.20 -30.84
CA ASP A 149 25.56 -1.94 -31.89
C ASP A 149 24.31 -2.86 -31.87
N LYS A 150 23.99 -3.50 -30.73
CA LYS A 150 22.80 -4.35 -30.58
C LYS A 150 21.51 -3.53 -30.41
N ILE A 151 21.61 -2.36 -29.80
CA ILE A 151 20.47 -1.44 -29.56
C ILE A 151 20.91 0.01 -29.78
N THR A 152 19.92 0.88 -30.02
CA THR A 152 20.14 2.33 -30.09
C THR A 152 20.02 2.98 -28.72
N ILE A 153 20.59 4.19 -28.55
CA ILE A 153 20.42 5.00 -27.32
C ILE A 153 18.92 5.28 -27.06
N GLY A 154 18.14 5.53 -28.09
CA GLY A 154 16.68 5.72 -27.96
C GLY A 154 15.97 4.49 -27.38
N LEU A 155 16.36 3.29 -27.79
CA LEU A 155 15.84 2.04 -27.21
C LEU A 155 16.24 1.88 -25.73
N LEU A 156 17.46 2.26 -25.34
CA LEU A 156 17.88 2.24 -23.94
C LEU A 156 17.00 3.12 -23.05
N ILE A 157 16.69 4.34 -23.51
CA ILE A 157 15.78 5.26 -22.81
C ILE A 157 14.38 4.65 -22.73
N THR A 158 13.90 4.03 -23.80
CA THR A 158 12.61 3.33 -23.82
C THR A 158 12.57 2.19 -22.81
N PHE A 159 13.62 1.37 -22.70
CA PHE A 159 13.72 0.32 -21.70
C PHE A 159 13.70 0.87 -20.26
N SER A 160 14.37 2.00 -19.99
CA SER A 160 14.28 2.68 -18.68
C SER A 160 12.87 3.11 -18.33
N THR A 161 12.12 3.62 -19.31
CA THR A 161 10.71 4.00 -19.13
C THR A 161 9.84 2.77 -18.90
N TYR A 162 10.04 1.70 -19.65
CA TYR A 162 9.31 0.44 -19.50
C TYR A 162 9.58 -0.22 -18.15
N PHE A 163 10.83 -0.19 -17.67
CA PHE A 163 11.19 -0.62 -16.33
C PHE A 163 10.36 0.10 -15.26
N SER A 164 10.30 1.43 -15.32
CA SER A 164 9.50 2.22 -14.36
C SER A 164 8.01 1.90 -14.43
N GLN A 165 7.45 1.69 -15.63
CA GLN A 165 6.05 1.33 -15.81
C GLN A 165 5.72 -0.04 -15.19
N VAL A 166 6.57 -1.05 -15.40
CA VAL A 166 6.41 -2.38 -14.81
C VAL A 166 6.49 -2.31 -13.29
N GLN A 167 7.49 -1.61 -12.73
CA GLN A 167 7.64 -1.44 -11.29
C GLN A 167 6.40 -0.76 -10.65
N ASN A 168 5.90 0.30 -11.26
CA ASN A 168 4.68 0.98 -10.80
C ASN A 168 3.43 0.09 -10.91
N GLY A 169 3.35 -0.74 -11.94
CA GLY A 169 2.29 -1.72 -12.09
C GLY A 169 2.30 -2.76 -10.94
N ILE A 170 3.47 -3.32 -10.63
CA ILE A 170 3.63 -4.28 -9.54
C ILE A 170 3.29 -3.64 -8.19
N LEU A 171 3.80 -2.44 -7.91
CA LEU A 171 3.49 -1.71 -6.68
C LEU A 171 1.98 -1.51 -6.50
N TYR A 172 1.28 -1.16 -7.57
CA TYR A 172 -0.17 -1.03 -7.54
C TYR A 172 -0.86 -2.35 -7.14
N PHE A 173 -0.49 -3.48 -7.75
CA PHE A 173 -1.08 -4.79 -7.41
C PHE A 173 -0.78 -5.22 -5.98
N LEU A 174 0.39 -4.93 -5.47
CA LEU A 174 0.76 -5.24 -4.09
C LEU A 174 -0.08 -4.44 -3.09
N ASN A 175 -0.41 -3.19 -3.41
CA ASN A 175 -1.25 -2.32 -2.58
C ASN A 175 -2.76 -2.61 -2.71
N LEU A 176 -3.19 -3.25 -3.79
CA LEU A 176 -4.59 -3.58 -4.02
C LEU A 176 -5.20 -4.44 -2.90
N GLY A 177 -4.39 -5.32 -2.28
CA GLY A 177 -4.82 -6.15 -1.17
C GLY A 177 -5.32 -5.37 0.05
N SER A 178 -4.76 -4.21 0.35
CA SER A 178 -5.21 -3.34 1.44
C SER A 178 -6.53 -2.66 1.10
N SER A 179 -6.70 -2.21 -0.13
CA SER A 179 -7.94 -1.62 -0.62
C SER A 179 -9.10 -2.61 -0.60
N TYR A 180 -8.84 -3.87 -1.01
CA TYR A 180 -9.81 -4.96 -0.92
C TYR A 180 -10.28 -5.21 0.52
N GLN A 181 -9.36 -5.22 1.49
CA GLN A 181 -9.72 -5.42 2.90
C GLN A 181 -10.59 -4.29 3.45
N ASN A 182 -10.26 -3.05 3.12
CA ASN A 182 -11.08 -1.89 3.52
C ASN A 182 -12.50 -1.99 2.94
N ALA A 183 -12.62 -2.29 1.65
CA ALA A 183 -13.92 -2.48 0.99
C ALA A 183 -14.71 -3.65 1.61
N ARG A 184 -14.05 -4.75 1.95
CA ARG A 184 -14.68 -5.91 2.60
C ARG A 184 -15.23 -5.56 3.99
N VAL A 185 -14.46 -4.83 4.80
CA VAL A 185 -14.92 -4.39 6.13
C VAL A 185 -16.11 -3.45 6.01
N SER A 186 -16.08 -2.49 5.10
CA SER A 186 -17.22 -1.60 4.83
C SER A 186 -18.45 -2.37 4.35
N SER A 187 -18.27 -3.37 3.50
CA SER A 187 -19.35 -4.25 3.03
C SER A 187 -19.99 -5.06 4.17
N GLN A 188 -19.18 -5.60 5.08
CA GLN A 188 -19.68 -6.33 6.25
C GLN A 188 -20.49 -5.42 7.17
N ARG A 189 -20.03 -4.21 7.45
CA ARG A 189 -20.77 -3.23 8.26
C ARG A 189 -22.14 -2.89 7.66
N ILE A 190 -22.19 -2.67 6.35
CA ILE A 190 -23.48 -2.40 5.67
C ILE A 190 -24.40 -3.63 5.76
N HIS A 191 -23.87 -4.83 5.56
CA HIS A 191 -24.64 -6.06 5.68
C HIS A 191 -25.20 -6.25 7.09
N ASP A 192 -24.41 -6.00 8.14
CA ASP A 192 -24.83 -6.12 9.54
C ASP A 192 -25.94 -5.11 9.89
N ILE A 193 -25.88 -3.90 9.33
CA ILE A 193 -26.94 -2.89 9.52
C ILE A 193 -28.22 -3.32 8.81
N LEU A 194 -28.14 -3.79 7.57
CA LEU A 194 -29.29 -4.22 6.79
C LEU A 194 -29.94 -5.50 7.35
N SER A 195 -29.15 -6.40 7.94
CA SER A 195 -29.70 -7.61 8.57
C SER A 195 -30.48 -7.32 9.87
N LYS A 196 -30.03 -6.33 10.67
CA LYS A 196 -30.72 -5.90 11.89
C LYS A 196 -31.98 -5.12 11.64
N SER A 197 -32.17 -4.52 10.48
CA SER A 197 -33.41 -3.75 10.16
C SER A 197 -34.55 -4.63 9.69
N LYS A 198 -34.38 -5.97 9.67
CA LYS A 198 -35.43 -6.94 9.30
C LYS A 198 -36.10 -7.64 10.51
N GLU A 199 -35.65 -7.35 11.73
CA GLU A 199 -36.35 -7.71 12.99
C GLU A 199 -37.19 -6.52 13.49
#